data_2c00ccb8c3d17269a6f7745bb997caf0
#
_entry.id   2c00ccb8c3d17269a6f7745bb997caf0
#
_cell.length_a   1.000
_cell.length_b   1.000
_cell.length_c   1.000
_cell.angle_alpha   90.00
_cell.angle_beta   90.00
_cell.angle_gamma   90.00
#
_symmetry.space_group_name_H-M   'P 1'
#
loop_
_entity.id
_entity.type
_entity.pdbx_description
1 polymer ?
#
loop_
_entity_poly.entity_id
_entity_poly.type
_entity_poly.pdbx_seq_one_letter_code
_entity_poly.pdbx_strand_id
1 'polypeptide(L)'
;MDFQKIIEVREPEFYLDTAIRKSKLKGEQISVFCDYIKNTFDKIVISFPSFDNLSEFHKELVANFLDYDLTKKHLGTLKWAGQRIKSLESQYKKTFKEDKREFFGRASSIMRQVRPSLEYWETARKKLREFPNIKDYYTVCVVGFPNVGKTTLLTKITSSKPEINSYAFTTKVINIGYIKQGLQTIQVLDTPGTLNRLDKMNQIEKQAYLALKYTANLIVYVFDLTEPYDLEEQFKLFEKLRELDTEMIVYLSKKDLLGKKLDEFKLDNTKIFQSPKELVEYILVKSKN
;
A
#
# COMPACT_ATOMS: atom_id res chain seq x y z
N MET A 1 4.49 0.77 -6.47
CA MET A 1 5.07 1.92 -5.76
C MET A 1 5.39 1.52 -4.32
N ASP A 2 6.46 2.05 -3.72
CA ASP A 2 6.95 1.61 -2.41
C ASP A 2 6.78 2.75 -1.38
N PHE A 3 5.68 2.73 -0.65
CA PHE A 3 5.41 3.68 0.44
C PHE A 3 6.37 3.54 1.63
N GLN A 4 7.18 2.46 1.68
CA GLN A 4 8.19 2.27 2.72
C GLN A 4 9.32 3.30 2.63
N LYS A 5 9.51 3.91 1.46
CA LYS A 5 10.54 4.92 1.20
C LYS A 5 10.18 6.33 1.63
N ILE A 6 8.94 6.57 2.08
CA ILE A 6 8.54 7.88 2.58
C ILE A 6 9.35 8.21 3.83
N ILE A 7 10.00 9.38 3.80
CA ILE A 7 10.90 9.83 4.86
C ILE A 7 10.12 10.12 6.14
N GLU A 8 10.70 9.76 7.28
CA GLU A 8 10.16 10.08 8.59
C GLU A 8 10.10 11.59 8.82
N VAL A 9 8.97 12.05 9.37
CA VAL A 9 8.72 13.44 9.65
C VAL A 9 8.74 13.65 11.17
N ARG A 10 9.53 14.62 11.59
CA ARG A 10 9.75 14.95 13.00
C ARG A 10 9.08 16.29 13.35
N GLU A 11 9.04 16.59 14.64
CA GLU A 11 8.58 17.87 15.20
C GLU A 11 9.44 19.05 14.73
N PRO A 12 8.90 20.29 14.65
CA PRO A 12 9.65 21.49 14.24
C PRO A 12 10.94 21.71 15.04
N GLU A 13 10.91 21.44 16.34
CA GLU A 13 12.03 21.60 17.26
C GLU A 13 13.22 20.73 16.85
N PHE A 14 12.97 19.50 16.45
CA PHE A 14 14.02 18.59 15.96
C PHE A 14 14.79 19.18 14.78
N TYR A 15 14.07 19.80 13.83
CA TYR A 15 14.70 20.42 12.67
C TYR A 15 15.46 21.68 13.03
N LEU A 16 14.91 22.52 13.94
CA LEU A 16 15.58 23.72 14.44
C LEU A 16 16.89 23.37 15.16
N ASP A 17 16.83 22.45 16.11
CA ASP A 17 18.01 22.04 16.90
C ASP A 17 19.10 21.42 16.01
N THR A 18 18.67 20.59 15.05
CA THR A 18 19.61 19.98 14.11
C THR A 18 20.24 21.01 13.18
N ALA A 19 19.45 21.98 12.70
CA ALA A 19 19.94 23.07 11.87
C ALA A 19 20.95 23.95 12.63
N ILE A 20 20.64 24.31 13.87
CA ILE A 20 21.53 25.10 14.75
C ILE A 20 22.85 24.33 15.00
N ARG A 21 22.77 23.05 15.33
CA ARG A 21 23.96 22.22 15.56
C ARG A 21 24.86 22.13 14.34
N LYS A 22 24.28 21.87 13.17
CA LYS A 22 25.03 21.79 11.90
C LYS A 22 25.63 23.14 11.50
N SER A 23 24.94 24.24 11.75
CA SER A 23 25.42 25.58 11.44
C SER A 23 26.62 26.00 12.28
N LYS A 24 26.67 25.59 13.56
CA LYS A 24 27.82 25.87 14.46
C LYS A 24 29.09 25.20 13.98
N LEU A 25 29.01 24.04 13.32
CA LEU A 25 30.17 23.27 12.87
C LEU A 25 30.88 23.83 11.61
N LYS A 26 30.22 24.70 10.82
CA LYS A 26 30.67 25.12 9.48
C LYS A 26 30.97 26.62 9.30
N GLY A 27 31.04 27.41 10.33
CA GLY A 27 31.43 28.85 10.23
C GLY A 27 30.37 29.78 9.53
N GLU A 28 29.71 29.37 8.48
CA GLU A 28 28.62 30.11 7.78
C GLU A 28 27.27 29.79 8.40
N GLN A 29 27.05 30.24 9.60
CA GLN A 29 25.97 29.76 10.46
C GLN A 29 24.56 29.87 9.87
N ILE A 30 24.22 30.97 9.20
CA ILE A 30 22.85 31.20 8.72
C ILE A 30 22.57 30.49 7.39
N SER A 31 23.53 30.50 6.47
CA SER A 31 23.35 29.79 5.19
C SER A 31 23.17 28.30 5.40
N VAL A 32 24.02 27.67 6.21
CA VAL A 32 23.96 26.23 6.53
C VAL A 32 22.64 25.88 7.23
N PHE A 33 22.17 26.74 8.12
CA PHE A 33 20.87 26.58 8.79
C PHE A 33 19.71 26.58 7.78
N CYS A 34 19.66 27.60 6.91
CA CYS A 34 18.58 27.73 5.92
C CYS A 34 18.58 26.59 4.90
N ASP A 35 19.77 26.24 4.41
CA ASP A 35 19.92 25.13 3.46
C ASP A 35 19.53 23.80 4.05
N TYR A 36 19.85 23.55 5.30
CA TYR A 36 19.43 22.32 5.97
C TYR A 36 17.91 22.19 6.03
N ILE A 37 17.21 23.22 6.50
CA ILE A 37 15.73 23.18 6.63
C ILE A 37 15.09 23.05 5.24
N LYS A 38 15.48 23.92 4.29
CA LYS A 38 14.95 23.88 2.94
C LYS A 38 15.14 22.52 2.28
N ASN A 39 16.36 22.01 2.28
CA ASN A 39 16.66 20.73 1.64
C ASN A 39 15.97 19.55 2.34
N THR A 40 15.75 19.64 3.65
CA THR A 40 15.01 18.60 4.38
C THR A 40 13.54 18.61 4.01
N PHE A 41 12.91 19.78 3.94
CA PHE A 41 11.51 19.88 3.51
C PHE A 41 11.33 19.49 2.05
N ASP A 42 12.23 19.89 1.16
CA ASP A 42 12.22 19.45 -0.24
C ASP A 42 12.30 17.91 -0.34
N LYS A 43 13.17 17.27 0.44
CA LYS A 43 13.26 15.81 0.50
C LYS A 43 11.99 15.16 1.00
N ILE A 44 11.34 15.71 2.02
CA ILE A 44 10.05 15.21 2.52
C ILE A 44 9.01 15.31 1.40
N VAL A 45 8.89 16.48 0.75
CA VAL A 45 7.94 16.68 -0.35
C VAL A 45 8.18 15.72 -1.52
N ILE A 46 9.45 15.52 -1.91
CA ILE A 46 9.82 14.63 -3.03
C ILE A 46 9.63 13.15 -2.65
N SER A 47 9.80 12.78 -1.37
CA SER A 47 9.60 11.41 -0.92
C SER A 47 8.14 10.96 -1.03
N PHE A 48 7.22 11.92 -1.11
CA PHE A 48 5.82 11.65 -1.33
C PHE A 48 5.53 11.60 -2.84
N PRO A 49 4.86 10.56 -3.32
CA PRO A 49 4.58 10.43 -4.73
C PRO A 49 3.60 11.50 -5.22
N SER A 50 3.77 11.96 -6.43
CA SER A 50 2.72 12.70 -7.11
C SER A 50 1.49 11.81 -7.27
N PHE A 51 0.33 12.24 -6.78
CA PHE A 51 -0.93 11.51 -6.92
C PHE A 51 -1.29 11.25 -8.39
N ASP A 52 -0.91 12.15 -9.26
CA ASP A 52 -1.20 12.06 -10.70
C ASP A 52 -0.45 10.89 -11.36
N ASN A 53 0.69 10.48 -10.78
CA ASN A 53 1.54 9.39 -11.27
C ASN A 53 1.29 8.05 -10.58
N LEU A 54 0.31 7.97 -9.70
CA LEU A 54 -0.09 6.71 -9.06
C LEU A 54 -0.89 5.85 -10.06
N SER A 55 -0.74 4.52 -9.97
CA SER A 55 -1.68 3.61 -10.62
C SER A 55 -3.09 3.80 -10.05
N GLU A 56 -4.13 3.43 -10.80
CA GLU A 56 -5.52 3.57 -10.36
C GLU A 56 -5.76 2.86 -9.01
N PHE A 57 -5.16 1.69 -8.81
CA PHE A 57 -5.17 1.00 -7.52
C PHE A 57 -4.67 1.89 -6.37
N HIS A 58 -3.50 2.52 -6.54
CA HIS A 58 -2.91 3.35 -5.49
C HIS A 58 -3.66 4.67 -5.31
N LYS A 59 -4.25 5.23 -6.37
CA LYS A 59 -5.10 6.43 -6.28
C LYS A 59 -6.32 6.15 -5.43
N GLU A 60 -7.07 5.09 -5.75
CA GLU A 60 -8.25 4.69 -5.00
C GLU A 60 -7.90 4.31 -3.55
N LEU A 61 -6.78 3.61 -3.35
CA LEU A 61 -6.32 3.24 -2.04
C LEU A 61 -6.02 4.48 -1.18
N VAL A 62 -5.26 5.43 -1.71
CA VAL A 62 -4.92 6.68 -1.01
C VAL A 62 -6.16 7.53 -0.76
N ALA A 63 -7.08 7.65 -1.73
CA ALA A 63 -8.31 8.43 -1.61
C ALA A 63 -9.24 7.93 -0.49
N ASN A 64 -9.19 6.64 -0.15
CA ASN A 64 -9.97 6.09 0.98
C ASN A 64 -9.40 6.47 2.37
N PHE A 65 -8.15 6.96 2.44
CA PHE A 65 -7.45 7.21 3.71
C PHE A 65 -6.98 8.65 3.89
N LEU A 66 -6.75 9.36 2.81
CA LEU A 66 -6.24 10.73 2.82
C LEU A 66 -7.12 11.62 1.93
N ASP A 67 -7.45 12.77 2.45
CA ASP A 67 -8.05 13.84 1.66
C ASP A 67 -6.99 14.44 0.71
N TYR A 68 -7.29 14.41 -0.59
CA TYR A 68 -6.38 14.83 -1.64
C TYR A 68 -6.01 16.32 -1.55
N ASP A 69 -7.02 17.18 -1.35
CA ASP A 69 -6.82 18.63 -1.29
C ASP A 69 -6.09 19.04 -0.02
N LEU A 70 -6.45 18.42 1.10
CA LEU A 70 -5.77 18.61 2.38
C LEU A 70 -4.29 18.16 2.29
N THR A 71 -4.04 17.06 1.63
CA THR A 71 -2.69 16.53 1.39
C THR A 71 -1.86 17.51 0.55
N LYS A 72 -2.39 18.00 -0.57
CA LYS A 72 -1.74 19.03 -1.40
C LYS A 72 -1.46 20.31 -0.61
N LYS A 73 -2.41 20.77 0.19
CA LYS A 73 -2.25 21.95 1.05
C LYS A 73 -1.07 21.80 2.00
N HIS A 74 -0.97 20.65 2.69
CA HIS A 74 0.13 20.41 3.63
C HIS A 74 1.48 20.26 2.95
N LEU A 75 1.56 19.64 1.74
CA LEU A 75 2.80 19.64 0.92
C LEU A 75 3.19 21.05 0.51
N GLY A 76 2.23 21.84 0.04
CA GLY A 76 2.43 23.25 -0.32
C GLY A 76 2.97 24.07 0.86
N THR A 77 2.46 23.83 2.07
CA THR A 77 2.93 24.50 3.29
C THR A 77 4.40 24.18 3.60
N LEU A 78 4.84 22.93 3.46
CA LEU A 78 6.26 22.56 3.65
C LEU A 78 7.16 23.23 2.61
N LYS A 79 6.76 23.21 1.34
CA LYS A 79 7.49 23.87 0.26
C LYS A 79 7.58 25.37 0.48
N TRP A 80 6.46 26.01 0.83
CA TRP A 80 6.41 27.44 1.18
C TRP A 80 7.38 27.77 2.32
N ALA A 81 7.36 26.97 3.41
CA ALA A 81 8.22 27.21 4.57
C ALA A 81 9.70 27.12 4.22
N GLY A 82 10.10 26.10 3.45
CA GLY A 82 11.47 25.99 2.95
C GLY A 82 11.92 27.21 2.14
N GLN A 83 11.06 27.69 1.23
CA GLN A 83 11.32 28.91 0.46
C GLN A 83 11.36 30.16 1.34
N ARG A 84 10.48 30.27 2.34
CA ARG A 84 10.42 31.40 3.26
C ARG A 84 11.66 31.49 4.14
N ILE A 85 12.15 30.35 4.64
CA ILE A 85 13.41 30.27 5.39
C ILE A 85 14.59 30.72 4.51
N LYS A 86 14.62 30.30 3.24
CA LYS A 86 15.69 30.74 2.31
C LYS A 86 15.58 32.22 1.97
N SER A 87 14.38 32.78 1.87
CA SER A 87 14.15 34.21 1.70
C SER A 87 14.65 35.02 2.91
N LEU A 88 14.48 34.50 4.15
CA LEU A 88 15.04 35.14 5.34
C LEU A 88 16.56 35.25 5.31
N GLU A 89 17.25 34.26 4.77
CA GLU A 89 18.72 34.36 4.57
C GLU A 89 19.11 35.55 3.73
N SER A 90 18.40 35.76 2.60
CA SER A 90 18.67 36.86 1.69
C SER A 90 18.38 38.23 2.35
N GLN A 91 17.30 38.30 3.14
CA GLN A 91 16.95 39.52 3.91
C GLN A 91 18.00 39.78 4.98
N TYR A 92 18.41 38.75 5.73
CA TYR A 92 19.45 38.87 6.77
C TYR A 92 20.76 39.40 6.21
N LYS A 93 21.23 38.86 5.08
CA LYS A 93 22.46 39.33 4.41
C LYS A 93 22.40 40.80 3.98
N LYS A 94 21.21 41.32 3.70
CA LYS A 94 21.00 42.73 3.24
C LYS A 94 20.78 43.70 4.41
N THR A 95 19.98 43.32 5.39
CA THR A 95 19.39 44.28 6.36
C THR A 95 19.79 44.03 7.81
N PHE A 96 20.08 42.79 8.21
CA PHE A 96 20.20 42.39 9.62
C PHE A 96 21.57 41.81 9.99
N LYS A 97 22.65 42.32 9.39
CA LYS A 97 24.01 41.74 9.57
C LYS A 97 24.43 41.47 11.00
N GLU A 98 23.76 42.01 12.02
CA GLU A 98 24.17 41.97 13.43
C GLU A 98 23.16 41.31 14.38
N ASP A 99 21.84 41.22 14.08
CA ASP A 99 20.89 40.63 14.99
C ASP A 99 20.44 39.21 14.67
N LYS A 100 21.27 38.26 15.12
CA LYS A 100 20.95 36.83 15.02
C LYS A 100 19.69 36.43 15.78
N ARG A 101 19.29 37.15 16.83
CA ARG A 101 18.10 36.83 17.63
C ARG A 101 16.83 37.07 16.83
N GLU A 102 16.77 38.16 16.08
CA GLU A 102 15.62 38.45 15.22
C GLU A 102 15.49 37.38 14.12
N PHE A 103 16.59 37.00 13.48
CA PHE A 103 16.60 35.93 12.48
C PHE A 103 16.03 34.62 13.03
N PHE A 104 16.57 34.13 14.16
CA PHE A 104 16.11 32.90 14.78
C PHE A 104 14.65 32.99 15.29
N GLY A 105 14.22 34.15 15.78
CA GLY A 105 12.84 34.41 16.16
C GLY A 105 11.87 34.25 14.99
N ARG A 106 12.22 34.84 13.82
CA ARG A 106 11.42 34.71 12.59
C ARG A 106 11.43 33.27 12.05
N ALA A 107 12.59 32.61 12.03
CA ALA A 107 12.69 31.21 11.63
C ALA A 107 11.84 30.31 12.52
N SER A 108 11.91 30.48 13.85
CA SER A 108 11.08 29.72 14.80
C SER A 108 9.58 29.98 14.60
N SER A 109 9.19 31.22 14.24
CA SER A 109 7.80 31.54 13.90
C SER A 109 7.30 30.77 12.68
N ILE A 110 8.12 30.69 11.60
CA ILE A 110 7.79 29.90 10.41
C ILE A 110 7.66 28.43 10.78
N MET A 111 8.58 27.88 11.57
CA MET A 111 8.56 26.48 11.99
C MET A 111 7.34 26.15 12.86
N ARG A 112 6.85 27.07 13.70
CA ARG A 112 5.60 26.89 14.43
C ARG A 112 4.39 26.84 13.50
N GLN A 113 4.35 27.64 12.44
CA GLN A 113 3.27 27.60 11.45
C GLN A 113 3.22 26.29 10.66
N VAL A 114 4.34 25.60 10.52
CA VAL A 114 4.45 24.34 9.79
C VAL A 114 4.09 23.13 10.66
N ARG A 115 4.04 23.27 11.99
CA ARG A 115 3.75 22.17 12.93
C ARG A 115 2.54 21.32 12.52
N PRO A 116 1.34 21.87 12.22
CA PRO A 116 0.20 21.06 11.84
C PRO A 116 0.44 20.25 10.56
N SER A 117 1.27 20.79 9.64
CA SER A 117 1.60 20.08 8.41
C SER A 117 2.58 18.93 8.64
N LEU A 118 3.54 19.08 9.54
CA LEU A 118 4.46 18.01 9.92
C LEU A 118 3.72 16.88 10.66
N GLU A 119 2.82 17.19 11.57
CA GLU A 119 1.97 16.23 12.28
C GLU A 119 1.05 15.47 11.32
N TYR A 120 0.42 16.17 10.37
CA TYR A 120 -0.37 15.55 9.31
C TYR A 120 0.46 14.56 8.51
N TRP A 121 1.66 14.98 8.08
CA TRP A 121 2.53 14.15 7.26
C TRP A 121 3.06 12.93 7.99
N GLU A 122 3.40 13.03 9.26
CA GLU A 122 3.82 11.86 10.02
C GLU A 122 2.65 10.87 10.19
N THR A 123 1.44 11.36 10.42
CA THR A 123 0.24 10.54 10.49
C THR A 123 -0.06 9.88 9.15
N ALA A 124 -0.01 10.64 8.05
CA ALA A 124 -0.21 10.13 6.69
C ALA A 124 0.85 9.07 6.32
N ARG A 125 2.12 9.33 6.63
CA ARG A 125 3.24 8.40 6.41
C ARG A 125 3.01 7.07 7.11
N LYS A 126 2.64 7.10 8.40
CA LYS A 126 2.35 5.88 9.17
C LYS A 126 1.27 5.05 8.48
N LYS A 127 0.16 5.69 8.11
CA LYS A 127 -0.95 5.04 7.40
C LYS A 127 -0.53 4.42 6.07
N LEU A 128 0.24 5.16 5.26
CA LEU A 128 0.66 4.69 3.93
C LEU A 128 1.67 3.55 4.00
N ARG A 129 2.54 3.53 5.02
CA ARG A 129 3.50 2.44 5.22
C ARG A 129 2.86 1.11 5.63
N GLU A 130 1.62 1.15 6.10
CA GLU A 130 0.85 -0.05 6.43
C GLU A 130 0.20 -0.68 5.19
N PHE A 131 0.24 0.00 4.02
CA PHE A 131 -0.30 -0.58 2.80
C PHE A 131 0.58 -1.72 2.28
N PRO A 132 -0.04 -2.81 1.77
CA PRO A 132 0.70 -3.90 1.19
C PRO A 132 1.50 -3.42 -0.02
N ASN A 133 2.75 -3.86 -0.12
CA ASN A 133 3.62 -3.54 -1.25
C ASN A 133 3.31 -4.46 -2.43
N ILE A 134 2.19 -4.19 -3.12
CA ILE A 134 1.81 -4.90 -4.34
C ILE A 134 2.68 -4.39 -5.49
N LYS A 135 3.45 -5.30 -6.07
CA LYS A 135 4.35 -5.01 -7.19
C LYS A 135 3.62 -5.11 -8.52
N ASP A 136 4.20 -4.51 -9.54
CA ASP A 136 3.70 -4.58 -10.91
C ASP A 136 4.15 -5.89 -11.59
N TYR A 137 3.65 -7.01 -11.06
CA TYR A 137 3.84 -8.36 -11.60
C TYR A 137 2.51 -8.93 -12.05
N TYR A 138 2.55 -9.98 -12.90
CA TYR A 138 1.35 -10.78 -13.12
C TYR A 138 0.83 -11.27 -11.78
N THR A 139 -0.40 -10.87 -11.43
CA THR A 139 -0.96 -11.05 -10.10
C THR A 139 -2.13 -12.01 -10.13
N VAL A 140 -2.04 -13.04 -9.32
CA VAL A 140 -3.10 -14.02 -9.09
C VAL A 140 -3.71 -13.75 -7.73
N CYS A 141 -5.04 -13.53 -7.68
CA CYS A 141 -5.75 -13.34 -6.43
C CYS A 141 -6.49 -14.62 -6.03
N VAL A 142 -6.18 -15.15 -4.85
CA VAL A 142 -6.89 -16.31 -4.26
C VAL A 142 -8.04 -15.82 -3.41
N VAL A 143 -9.26 -16.17 -3.79
CA VAL A 143 -10.51 -15.67 -3.19
C VAL A 143 -11.40 -16.85 -2.76
N GLY A 144 -12.27 -16.62 -1.80
CA GLY A 144 -13.21 -17.62 -1.27
C GLY A 144 -13.57 -17.35 0.18
N PHE A 145 -14.49 -18.09 0.71
CA PHE A 145 -14.97 -17.96 2.10
C PHE A 145 -13.86 -18.15 3.14
N PRO A 146 -14.07 -17.73 4.40
CA PRO A 146 -13.14 -18.06 5.50
C PRO A 146 -12.97 -19.59 5.61
N ASN A 147 -11.77 -20.02 5.97
CA ASN A 147 -11.43 -21.43 6.26
C ASN A 147 -11.59 -22.44 5.10
N VAL A 148 -11.86 -21.98 3.87
CA VAL A 148 -11.91 -22.87 2.68
C VAL A 148 -10.53 -23.35 2.20
N GLY A 149 -9.44 -22.94 2.85
CA GLY A 149 -8.09 -23.40 2.53
C GLY A 149 -7.28 -22.47 1.63
N LYS A 150 -7.65 -21.19 1.49
CA LYS A 150 -6.91 -20.19 0.66
C LYS A 150 -5.43 -20.07 1.02
N THR A 151 -5.12 -19.84 2.29
CA THR A 151 -3.74 -19.72 2.78
C THR A 151 -2.96 -21.02 2.63
N THR A 152 -3.63 -22.15 2.79
CA THR A 152 -3.04 -23.47 2.53
C THR A 152 -2.69 -23.64 1.04
N LEU A 153 -3.60 -23.21 0.16
CA LEU A 153 -3.33 -23.21 -1.29
C LEU A 153 -2.16 -22.28 -1.61
N LEU A 154 -2.17 -21.04 -1.12
CA LEU A 154 -1.07 -20.09 -1.31
C LEU A 154 0.28 -20.73 -0.95
N THR A 155 0.38 -21.35 0.23
CA THR A 155 1.63 -21.99 0.70
C THR A 155 2.06 -23.15 -0.21
N LYS A 156 1.11 -23.87 -0.81
CA LYS A 156 1.40 -25.01 -1.72
C LYS A 156 1.85 -24.58 -3.11
N ILE A 157 1.38 -23.42 -3.60
CA ILE A 157 1.67 -22.96 -4.97
C ILE A 157 2.82 -21.94 -5.03
N THR A 158 3.28 -21.41 -3.90
CA THR A 158 4.36 -20.41 -3.87
C THR A 158 5.69 -21.03 -3.46
N SER A 159 6.78 -20.46 -3.99
CA SER A 159 8.14 -20.99 -3.83
C SER A 159 8.82 -20.59 -2.50
N SER A 160 8.23 -19.68 -1.74
CA SER A 160 8.75 -19.17 -0.48
C SER A 160 7.64 -19.03 0.54
N LYS A 161 8.00 -18.91 1.84
CA LYS A 161 7.01 -18.52 2.86
C LYS A 161 6.37 -17.20 2.46
N PRO A 162 5.02 -17.11 2.46
CA PRO A 162 4.34 -15.88 2.14
C PRO A 162 4.79 -14.72 3.04
N GLU A 163 5.00 -13.56 2.43
CA GLU A 163 5.22 -12.32 3.18
C GLU A 163 3.89 -11.91 3.82
N ILE A 164 3.92 -11.72 5.13
CA ILE A 164 2.76 -11.31 5.90
C ILE A 164 2.73 -9.78 5.90
N ASN A 165 1.79 -9.19 5.19
CA ASN A 165 1.57 -7.74 5.20
C ASN A 165 0.30 -7.44 5.99
N SER A 166 0.43 -6.68 7.08
CA SER A 166 -0.71 -6.23 7.86
C SER A 166 -1.51 -5.17 7.10
N TYR A 167 -2.83 -5.24 7.20
CA TYR A 167 -3.67 -4.11 6.79
C TYR A 167 -3.61 -3.01 7.85
N ALA A 168 -3.60 -1.77 7.39
CA ALA A 168 -3.69 -0.60 8.25
C ALA A 168 -4.82 -0.75 9.30
N PHE A 169 -4.46 -0.64 10.57
CA PHE A 169 -5.40 -0.66 11.72
C PHE A 169 -6.14 -1.98 11.98
N THR A 170 -5.62 -3.14 11.58
CA THR A 170 -6.33 -4.42 11.73
C THR A 170 -5.43 -5.58 12.09
N THR A 171 -6.06 -6.63 12.66
CA THR A 171 -5.43 -7.94 12.88
C THR A 171 -5.48 -8.85 11.64
N LYS A 172 -6.13 -8.40 10.55
CA LYS A 172 -6.21 -9.16 9.30
C LYS A 172 -5.04 -8.82 8.39
N VAL A 173 -4.53 -9.80 7.66
CA VAL A 173 -3.32 -9.71 6.83
C VAL A 173 -3.63 -10.10 5.40
N ILE A 174 -2.99 -9.43 4.43
CA ILE A 174 -2.80 -9.99 3.08
C ILE A 174 -1.51 -10.80 3.11
N ASN A 175 -1.62 -12.08 2.77
CA ASN A 175 -0.45 -12.90 2.54
C ASN A 175 -0.05 -12.76 1.07
N ILE A 176 1.18 -12.39 0.81
CA ILE A 176 1.75 -12.27 -0.53
C ILE A 176 2.78 -13.36 -0.73
N GLY A 177 2.55 -14.23 -1.69
CA GLY A 177 3.50 -15.24 -2.11
C GLY A 177 3.96 -15.02 -3.55
N TYR A 178 5.04 -15.70 -3.94
CA TYR A 178 5.57 -15.59 -5.28
C TYR A 178 5.80 -16.98 -5.89
N ILE A 179 5.35 -17.16 -7.14
CA ILE A 179 5.72 -18.29 -7.98
C ILE A 179 6.89 -17.81 -8.84
N LYS A 180 8.04 -18.50 -8.77
CA LYS A 180 9.24 -18.16 -9.54
C LYS A 180 9.60 -19.30 -10.49
N GLN A 181 9.74 -18.98 -11.77
CA GLN A 181 10.22 -19.93 -12.79
C GLN A 181 11.19 -19.21 -13.74
N GLY A 182 12.48 -19.49 -13.62
CA GLY A 182 13.52 -18.77 -14.36
C GLY A 182 13.49 -17.26 -14.03
N LEU A 183 13.33 -16.41 -15.03
CA LEU A 183 13.23 -14.95 -14.87
C LEU A 183 11.81 -14.46 -14.57
N GLN A 184 10.82 -15.35 -14.68
CA GLN A 184 9.42 -14.99 -14.46
C GLN A 184 9.08 -15.01 -12.97
N THR A 185 8.43 -13.95 -12.51
CA THR A 185 7.91 -13.85 -11.15
C THR A 185 6.43 -13.49 -11.21
N ILE A 186 5.60 -14.34 -10.61
CA ILE A 186 4.15 -14.14 -10.48
C ILE A 186 3.85 -13.89 -9.02
N GLN A 187 3.08 -12.85 -8.74
CA GLN A 187 2.63 -12.50 -7.42
C GLN A 187 1.29 -13.19 -7.13
N VAL A 188 1.16 -13.80 -5.96
CA VAL A 188 -0.08 -14.44 -5.51
C VAL A 188 -0.55 -13.76 -4.23
N LEU A 189 -1.76 -13.25 -4.23
CA LEU A 189 -2.38 -12.56 -3.10
C LEU A 189 -3.45 -13.45 -2.47
N ASP A 190 -3.34 -13.73 -1.17
CA ASP A 190 -4.40 -14.36 -0.38
C ASP A 190 -5.31 -13.25 0.17
N THR A 191 -6.54 -13.18 -0.32
CA THR A 191 -7.51 -12.18 0.13
C THR A 191 -8.24 -12.65 1.38
N PRO A 192 -8.63 -11.73 2.30
CA PRO A 192 -9.48 -12.08 3.44
C PRO A 192 -10.80 -12.72 2.98
N GLY A 193 -11.23 -13.79 3.66
CA GLY A 193 -12.46 -14.52 3.34
C GLY A 193 -13.78 -13.75 3.60
N THR A 194 -13.69 -12.45 3.91
CA THR A 194 -14.83 -11.60 4.30
C THR A 194 -15.39 -10.77 3.16
N LEU A 195 -14.97 -11.01 1.90
CA LEU A 195 -15.47 -10.31 0.71
C LEU A 195 -16.96 -10.63 0.37
N ASN A 196 -17.63 -11.44 1.18
CA ASN A 196 -19.03 -11.83 0.97
C ASN A 196 -20.06 -10.70 1.19
N ARG A 197 -19.65 -9.56 1.76
CA ARG A 197 -20.54 -8.42 2.06
C ARG A 197 -20.06 -7.14 1.39
N LEU A 198 -20.06 -7.12 0.05
CA LEU A 198 -19.62 -5.95 -0.73
C LEU A 198 -20.36 -4.66 -0.36
N ASP A 199 -21.62 -4.74 0.07
CA ASP A 199 -22.47 -3.59 0.42
C ASP A 199 -22.14 -2.98 1.80
N LYS A 200 -21.44 -3.73 2.66
CA LYS A 200 -21.08 -3.33 4.05
C LYS A 200 -19.60 -3.57 4.35
N MET A 201 -18.75 -3.32 3.36
CA MET A 201 -17.32 -3.51 3.53
C MET A 201 -16.75 -2.56 4.57
N ASN A 202 -16.00 -3.11 5.51
CA ASN A 202 -15.10 -2.33 6.34
C ASN A 202 -13.88 -1.86 5.50
N GLN A 203 -13.04 -1.01 6.07
CA GLN A 203 -11.88 -0.47 5.35
C GLN A 203 -10.91 -1.54 4.82
N ILE A 204 -10.80 -2.67 5.52
CA ILE A 204 -9.93 -3.80 5.12
C ILE A 204 -10.48 -4.51 3.89
N GLU A 205 -11.77 -4.79 3.95
CA GLU A 205 -12.49 -5.47 2.87
C GLU A 205 -12.48 -4.61 1.60
N LYS A 206 -12.60 -3.27 1.76
CA LYS A 206 -12.40 -2.32 0.65
C LYS A 206 -11.01 -2.40 0.04
N GLN A 207 -9.95 -2.44 0.86
CA GLN A 207 -8.57 -2.56 0.36
C GLN A 207 -8.36 -3.87 -0.40
N ALA A 208 -8.85 -4.99 0.14
CA ALA A 208 -8.76 -6.29 -0.50
C ALA A 208 -9.53 -6.32 -1.82
N TYR A 209 -10.73 -5.72 -1.85
CA TYR A 209 -11.52 -5.59 -3.06
C TYR A 209 -10.85 -4.71 -4.10
N LEU A 210 -10.26 -3.57 -3.70
CA LEU A 210 -9.49 -2.71 -4.60
C LEU A 210 -8.26 -3.43 -5.16
N ALA A 211 -7.54 -4.18 -4.31
CA ALA A 211 -6.44 -5.01 -4.77
C ALA A 211 -6.91 -6.03 -5.81
N LEU A 212 -8.02 -6.72 -5.55
CA LEU A 212 -8.62 -7.66 -6.48
C LEU A 212 -9.02 -6.97 -7.79
N LYS A 213 -9.78 -5.88 -7.73
CA LYS A 213 -10.32 -5.18 -8.90
C LYS A 213 -9.25 -4.59 -9.82
N TYR A 214 -8.19 -4.03 -9.24
CA TYR A 214 -7.21 -3.26 -10.02
C TYR A 214 -5.89 -3.99 -10.27
N THR A 215 -5.60 -5.07 -9.55
CA THR A 215 -4.31 -5.76 -9.70
C THR A 215 -4.42 -7.21 -10.17
N ALA A 216 -5.60 -7.85 -10.04
CA ALA A 216 -5.74 -9.24 -10.45
C ALA A 216 -5.72 -9.38 -11.97
N ASN A 217 -4.77 -10.16 -12.48
CA ASN A 217 -4.78 -10.66 -13.85
C ASN A 217 -5.52 -12.00 -13.96
N LEU A 218 -5.60 -12.72 -12.85
CA LEU A 218 -6.33 -13.99 -12.74
C LEU A 218 -6.89 -14.13 -11.32
N ILE A 219 -8.13 -14.57 -11.22
CA ILE A 219 -8.78 -14.91 -9.96
C ILE A 219 -8.86 -16.42 -9.81
N VAL A 220 -8.36 -16.95 -8.69
CA VAL A 220 -8.52 -18.34 -8.27
C VAL A 220 -9.56 -18.39 -7.17
N TYR A 221 -10.77 -18.78 -7.49
CA TYR A 221 -11.82 -18.95 -6.49
C TYR A 221 -11.72 -20.33 -5.85
N VAL A 222 -11.60 -20.36 -4.53
CA VAL A 222 -11.48 -21.60 -3.76
C VAL A 222 -12.84 -22.01 -3.22
N PHE A 223 -13.36 -23.14 -3.73
CA PHE A 223 -14.54 -23.80 -3.19
C PHE A 223 -14.15 -24.87 -2.17
N ASP A 224 -14.93 -24.96 -1.12
CA ASP A 224 -14.92 -26.04 -0.16
C ASP A 224 -16.30 -26.73 -0.21
N LEU A 225 -16.34 -27.96 -0.72
CA LEU A 225 -17.56 -28.76 -0.81
C LEU A 225 -17.82 -29.59 0.46
N THR A 226 -16.92 -29.51 1.45
CA THR A 226 -17.13 -30.06 2.79
C THR A 226 -17.94 -29.06 3.61
N GLU A 227 -18.88 -29.54 4.40
CA GLU A 227 -19.62 -28.64 5.27
C GLU A 227 -18.74 -28.08 6.38
N PRO A 228 -18.58 -26.75 6.47
CA PRO A 228 -19.34 -25.95 7.42
C PRO A 228 -19.93 -24.66 6.80
N TYR A 229 -19.72 -24.36 5.54
CA TYR A 229 -20.29 -23.19 4.91
C TYR A 229 -21.31 -23.57 3.86
N ASP A 230 -22.43 -22.87 3.88
CA ASP A 230 -23.49 -23.04 2.90
C ASP A 230 -22.94 -22.86 1.49
N LEU A 231 -23.09 -23.88 0.67
CA LEU A 231 -22.63 -23.90 -0.71
C LEU A 231 -23.29 -22.79 -1.52
N GLU A 232 -24.57 -22.45 -1.23
CA GLU A 232 -25.28 -21.36 -1.88
C GLU A 232 -24.60 -20.00 -1.65
N GLU A 233 -24.10 -19.76 -0.43
CA GLU A 233 -23.38 -18.51 -0.14
C GLU A 233 -22.03 -18.46 -0.86
N GLN A 234 -21.34 -19.59 -1.01
CA GLN A 234 -20.13 -19.67 -1.81
C GLN A 234 -20.41 -19.35 -3.28
N PHE A 235 -21.53 -19.88 -3.84
CA PHE A 235 -21.96 -19.57 -5.21
C PHE A 235 -22.35 -18.10 -5.37
N LYS A 236 -23.08 -17.51 -4.43
CA LYS A 236 -23.44 -16.09 -4.48
C LYS A 236 -22.20 -15.19 -4.56
N LEU A 237 -21.18 -15.47 -3.77
CA LEU A 237 -19.92 -14.73 -3.83
C LEU A 237 -19.20 -14.97 -5.17
N PHE A 238 -19.18 -16.20 -5.65
CA PHE A 238 -18.57 -16.56 -6.93
C PHE A 238 -19.21 -15.80 -8.09
N GLU A 239 -20.55 -15.80 -8.21
CA GLU A 239 -21.27 -15.08 -9.26
C GLU A 239 -21.05 -13.56 -9.16
N LYS A 240 -21.03 -13.01 -7.96
CA LYS A 240 -20.74 -11.60 -7.74
C LYS A 240 -19.34 -11.20 -8.19
N LEU A 241 -18.34 -12.08 -8.01
CA LEU A 241 -16.98 -11.82 -8.48
C LEU A 241 -16.82 -12.01 -10.00
N ARG A 242 -17.71 -12.77 -10.65
CA ARG A 242 -17.75 -12.86 -12.11
C ARG A 242 -18.13 -11.56 -12.80
N GLU A 243 -18.76 -10.62 -12.08
CA GLU A 243 -19.02 -9.27 -12.59
C GLU A 243 -17.73 -8.44 -12.79
N LEU A 244 -16.61 -8.88 -12.20
CA LEU A 244 -15.32 -8.30 -12.47
C LEU A 244 -14.84 -8.77 -13.84
N ASP A 245 -14.37 -7.85 -14.68
CA ASP A 245 -13.83 -8.15 -16.01
C ASP A 245 -12.41 -8.77 -15.91
N THR A 246 -12.32 -9.88 -15.14
CA THR A 246 -11.08 -10.59 -14.87
C THR A 246 -11.33 -12.10 -15.02
N GLU A 247 -10.44 -12.78 -15.72
CA GLU A 247 -10.54 -14.24 -15.87
C GLU A 247 -10.58 -14.91 -14.51
N MET A 248 -11.56 -15.80 -14.30
CA MET A 248 -11.74 -16.54 -13.07
C MET A 248 -11.70 -18.05 -13.32
N ILE A 249 -10.94 -18.75 -12.48
CA ILE A 249 -10.85 -20.21 -12.42
C ILE A 249 -11.17 -20.68 -11.02
N VAL A 250 -11.47 -21.97 -10.90
CA VAL A 250 -11.87 -22.59 -9.63
C VAL A 250 -10.83 -23.59 -9.15
N TYR A 251 -10.57 -23.57 -7.86
CA TYR A 251 -9.82 -24.61 -7.17
C TYR A 251 -10.70 -25.29 -6.12
N LEU A 252 -10.85 -26.61 -6.20
CA LEU A 252 -11.55 -27.41 -5.18
C LEU A 252 -10.55 -27.81 -4.09
N SER A 253 -10.81 -27.31 -2.89
CA SER A 253 -10.00 -27.63 -1.70
C SER A 253 -10.47 -28.91 -1.02
N LYS A 254 -9.68 -29.43 -0.08
CA LYS A 254 -10.00 -30.57 0.79
C LYS A 254 -10.51 -31.81 0.04
N LYS A 255 -9.93 -32.06 -1.14
CA LYS A 255 -10.34 -33.19 -2.00
C LYS A 255 -10.25 -34.56 -1.32
N ASP A 256 -9.38 -34.69 -0.34
CA ASP A 256 -9.19 -35.87 0.50
C ASP A 256 -10.44 -36.24 1.32
N LEU A 257 -11.33 -35.29 1.53
CA LEU A 257 -12.58 -35.47 2.31
C LEU A 257 -13.82 -35.66 1.42
N LEU A 258 -13.71 -35.47 0.10
CA LEU A 258 -14.87 -35.31 -0.77
C LEU A 258 -15.33 -36.58 -1.50
N GLY A 259 -14.45 -37.58 -1.71
CA GLY A 259 -14.80 -38.81 -2.41
C GLY A 259 -15.47 -38.56 -3.76
N LYS A 260 -16.64 -39.21 -4.02
CA LYS A 260 -17.40 -39.10 -5.28
C LYS A 260 -18.05 -37.73 -5.53
N LYS A 261 -18.21 -36.86 -4.51
CA LYS A 261 -18.79 -35.51 -4.68
C LYS A 261 -17.95 -34.63 -5.61
N LEU A 262 -16.70 -34.95 -5.83
CA LEU A 262 -15.79 -34.25 -6.73
C LEU A 262 -16.17 -34.37 -8.21
N ASP A 263 -16.64 -35.56 -8.64
CA ASP A 263 -16.96 -35.86 -10.03
C ASP A 263 -18.26 -35.22 -10.49
N GLU A 264 -19.13 -34.90 -9.53
CA GLU A 264 -20.45 -34.29 -9.75
C GLU A 264 -20.39 -32.77 -9.84
N PHE A 265 -19.32 -32.13 -9.32
CA PHE A 265 -19.20 -30.68 -9.30
C PHE A 265 -18.77 -30.14 -10.67
N LYS A 266 -19.66 -29.43 -11.34
CA LYS A 266 -19.42 -28.81 -12.64
C LYS A 266 -19.87 -27.35 -12.62
N LEU A 267 -19.12 -26.52 -13.32
CA LEU A 267 -19.44 -25.11 -13.55
C LEU A 267 -19.32 -24.82 -15.04
N ASP A 268 -20.34 -24.18 -15.60
CA ASP A 268 -20.33 -23.80 -17.00
C ASP A 268 -19.25 -22.78 -17.31
N ASN A 269 -18.48 -23.02 -18.38
CA ASN A 269 -17.43 -22.12 -18.88
C ASN A 269 -16.31 -21.76 -17.88
N THR A 270 -16.10 -22.58 -16.82
CA THR A 270 -15.08 -22.30 -15.82
C THR A 270 -14.16 -23.50 -15.67
N LYS A 271 -12.85 -23.26 -15.71
CA LYS A 271 -11.85 -24.31 -15.47
C LYS A 271 -11.75 -24.62 -13.98
N ILE A 272 -11.79 -25.92 -13.67
CA ILE A 272 -11.74 -26.44 -12.31
C ILE A 272 -10.44 -27.21 -12.10
N PHE A 273 -9.72 -26.88 -11.04
CA PHE A 273 -8.49 -27.52 -10.62
C PHE A 273 -8.64 -28.19 -9.26
N GLN A 274 -7.97 -29.32 -9.10
CA GLN A 274 -7.94 -30.08 -7.84
C GLN A 274 -6.49 -30.36 -7.38
N SER A 275 -5.52 -30.10 -8.24
CA SER A 275 -4.11 -30.26 -7.97
C SER A 275 -3.40 -28.91 -7.95
N PRO A 276 -2.68 -28.58 -6.85
CA PRO A 276 -1.86 -27.35 -6.81
C PRO A 276 -0.83 -27.31 -7.94
N LYS A 277 -0.29 -28.47 -8.36
CA LYS A 277 0.71 -28.57 -9.42
C LYS A 277 0.13 -28.17 -10.79
N GLU A 278 -1.02 -28.74 -11.16
CA GLU A 278 -1.73 -28.39 -12.41
C GLU A 278 -2.15 -26.92 -12.42
N LEU A 279 -2.59 -26.40 -11.28
CA LEU A 279 -2.92 -24.97 -11.13
C LEU A 279 -1.71 -24.08 -11.40
N VAL A 280 -0.54 -24.41 -10.84
CA VAL A 280 0.71 -23.67 -11.07
C VAL A 280 1.11 -23.71 -12.54
N GLU A 281 1.06 -24.89 -13.18
CA GLU A 281 1.36 -25.04 -14.61
C GLU A 281 0.45 -24.16 -15.47
N TYR A 282 -0.84 -24.14 -15.17
CA TYR A 282 -1.79 -23.25 -15.85
C TYR A 282 -1.48 -21.78 -15.65
N ILE A 283 -1.22 -21.34 -14.41
CA ILE A 283 -0.86 -19.96 -14.09
C ILE A 283 0.40 -19.52 -14.86
N LEU A 284 1.41 -20.39 -14.91
CA LEU A 284 2.67 -20.11 -15.62
C LEU A 284 2.47 -19.95 -17.14
N VAL A 285 1.57 -20.71 -17.74
CA VAL A 285 1.23 -20.57 -19.16
C VAL A 285 0.49 -19.25 -19.40
N LYS A 286 -0.50 -18.94 -18.57
CA LYS A 286 -1.31 -17.71 -18.70
C LYS A 286 -0.49 -16.43 -18.54
N SER A 287 0.46 -16.43 -17.66
CA SER A 287 1.28 -15.23 -17.38
C SER A 287 2.33 -14.92 -18.46
N LYS A 288 2.42 -15.73 -19.53
CA LYS A 288 3.28 -15.49 -20.71
C LYS A 288 2.55 -14.78 -21.85
N ASN A 289 1.23 -14.85 -21.83
CA ASN A 289 0.34 -14.22 -22.80
C ASN A 289 -0.15 -12.85 -22.28
#